data_16c3e79d99423af01b56fe061ac3747d
#
_entry.id   16c3e79d99423af01b56fe061ac3747d
#
_cell.length_a   1.000
_cell.length_b   1.000
_cell.length_c   1.000
_cell.angle_alpha   90.00
_cell.angle_beta   90.00
_cell.angle_gamma   90.00
#
_symmetry.space_group_name_H-M   'P 1'
#
loop_
_entity.id
_entity.type
_entity.pdbx_description
1 polymer ?
#
loop_
_entity_poly.entity_id
_entity_poly.type
_entity_poly.pdbx_seq_one_letter_code
_entity_poly.pdbx_strand_id
1 'polypeptide(L)'
;ILNNSEGYGGIRQEKIKLYDSEIYNGYIWAYSKDNITLYIKIKCDREIIFTDSIISGKWQKINFSFCNGSSDLDAEISFYIEGKNEVWLDQASLIPNNSIVGTWNTVAKKIKDLKPGTLRFPGGCVADCYFWEDGIGSVDKRPCKENKHWGGMESNSFGTDEYITFCREVRAEPLICVNFGSSTSYDAANWVEYCNGDCNTEYGKKRLTNGNSVPYK
;
A
#
# COMPACT_ATOMS: atom_id res chain seq x y z
N ILE A 1 4.45 -17.97 7.38
CA ILE A 1 4.16 -18.73 8.61
C ILE A 1 5.40 -18.68 9.46
N LEU A 2 5.25 -18.22 10.70
CA LEU A 2 6.28 -18.34 11.73
C LEU A 2 5.88 -19.47 12.67
N ASN A 3 6.78 -20.41 12.87
CA ASN A 3 6.61 -21.49 13.82
C ASN A 3 7.80 -21.44 14.77
N ASN A 4 7.54 -21.32 16.05
CA ASN A 4 8.55 -21.22 17.08
C ASN A 4 8.50 -22.45 17.98
N SER A 5 9.55 -23.21 18.03
CA SER A 5 9.69 -24.38 18.87
C SER A 5 10.33 -24.09 20.24
N GLU A 6 11.17 -23.03 20.32
CA GLU A 6 11.88 -22.64 21.56
C GLU A 6 12.25 -21.15 21.51
N GLY A 7 11.76 -20.34 22.47
CA GLY A 7 12.14 -18.94 22.62
C GLY A 7 11.27 -17.96 21.82
N TYR A 8 11.82 -17.14 20.94
CA TYR A 8 11.04 -16.29 20.03
C TYR A 8 11.28 -16.66 18.59
N GLY A 9 10.19 -16.48 17.75
CA GLY A 9 10.23 -16.61 16.31
C GLY A 9 9.67 -15.34 15.65
N GLY A 10 10.30 -14.87 14.58
CA GLY A 10 9.89 -13.63 13.97
C GLY A 10 10.48 -13.40 12.59
N ILE A 11 10.03 -12.31 11.97
CA ILE A 11 10.62 -11.73 10.74
C ILE A 11 11.10 -10.33 11.04
N ARG A 12 12.12 -9.89 10.29
CA ARG A 12 12.61 -8.52 10.39
C ARG A 12 12.96 -7.96 9.02
N GLN A 13 12.85 -6.65 8.92
CA GLN A 13 13.33 -5.85 7.80
C GLN A 13 14.32 -4.84 8.34
N GLU A 14 15.53 -4.88 7.80
CA GLU A 14 16.61 -3.93 8.08
C GLU A 14 16.67 -2.84 7.00
N LYS A 15 17.51 -1.82 7.21
CA LYS A 15 17.79 -0.71 6.29
C LYS A 15 16.55 0.11 5.93
N ILE A 16 15.66 0.28 6.90
CA ILE A 16 14.53 1.18 6.77
C ILE A 16 15.01 2.59 7.04
N LYS A 17 14.68 3.50 6.12
CA LYS A 17 15.03 4.92 6.25
C LYS A 17 13.93 5.65 7.00
N LEU A 18 14.25 6.11 8.18
CA LEU A 18 13.39 6.96 9.01
C LEU A 18 13.97 8.36 9.07
N TYR A 19 13.12 9.36 8.89
CA TYR A 19 13.54 10.77 8.94
C TYR A 19 13.12 11.42 10.25
N ASP A 20 13.90 12.43 10.65
CA ASP A 20 13.69 13.19 11.87
C ASP A 20 12.30 13.84 11.92
N SER A 21 11.70 13.80 13.10
CA SER A 21 10.41 14.43 13.41
C SER A 21 9.23 13.96 12.54
N GLU A 22 9.40 12.87 11.78
CA GLU A 22 8.32 12.28 10.99
C GLU A 22 7.51 11.29 11.83
N ILE A 23 6.19 11.36 11.68
CA ILE A 23 5.27 10.36 12.24
C ILE A 23 5.09 9.26 11.20
N TYR A 24 5.31 8.03 11.60
CA TYR A 24 5.09 6.85 10.78
C TYR A 24 3.85 6.10 11.25
N ASN A 25 2.99 5.74 10.30
CA ASN A 25 1.86 4.85 10.52
C ASN A 25 2.17 3.51 9.88
N GLY A 26 2.04 2.47 10.66
CA GLY A 26 2.26 1.10 10.20
C GLY A 26 1.09 0.19 10.53
N TYR A 27 1.01 -0.90 9.81
CA TYR A 27 0.13 -2.00 10.13
C TYR A 27 0.70 -3.33 9.64
N ILE A 28 0.16 -4.41 10.19
CA ILE A 28 0.36 -5.76 9.71
C ILE A 28 -0.92 -6.56 9.91
N TRP A 29 -1.23 -7.41 8.97
CA TRP A 29 -2.27 -8.41 9.15
C TRP A 29 -1.68 -9.66 9.79
N ALA A 30 -2.36 -10.17 10.80
CA ALA A 30 -1.94 -11.36 11.53
C ALA A 30 -3.12 -12.29 11.80
N TYR A 31 -2.82 -13.60 11.78
CA TYR A 31 -3.76 -14.65 12.10
C TYR A 31 -3.05 -15.71 12.93
N SER A 32 -3.73 -16.28 13.92
CA SER A 32 -3.26 -17.45 14.66
C SER A 32 -4.42 -18.40 14.97
N LYS A 33 -4.10 -19.67 15.18
CA LYS A 33 -5.06 -20.68 15.67
C LYS A 33 -5.29 -20.55 17.17
N ASP A 34 -4.34 -19.94 17.86
CA ASP A 34 -4.36 -19.74 19.32
C ASP A 34 -4.38 -18.25 19.67
N ASN A 35 -4.81 -17.92 20.86
CA ASN A 35 -4.67 -16.57 21.39
C ASN A 35 -3.20 -16.34 21.73
N ILE A 36 -2.57 -15.39 21.04
CA ILE A 36 -1.15 -15.09 21.22
C ILE A 36 -0.92 -13.58 21.29
N THR A 37 0.24 -13.19 21.77
CA THR A 37 0.72 -11.81 21.71
C THR A 37 1.69 -11.67 20.54
N LEU A 38 1.43 -10.70 19.68
CA LEU A 38 2.38 -10.24 18.64
C LEU A 38 3.14 -9.04 19.17
N TYR A 39 4.44 -9.07 19.02
CA TYR A 39 5.33 -7.97 19.34
C TYR A 39 5.79 -7.30 18.03
N ILE A 40 5.72 -5.98 18.01
CA ILE A 40 6.23 -5.15 16.91
C ILE A 40 7.33 -4.28 17.50
N LYS A 41 8.56 -4.50 17.05
CA LYS A 41 9.73 -3.81 17.56
C LYS A 41 10.34 -2.96 16.46
N ILE A 42 10.56 -1.69 16.77
CA ILE A 42 11.27 -0.76 15.91
C ILE A 42 12.57 -0.39 16.64
N LYS A 43 13.67 -0.65 15.97
CA LYS A 43 15.00 -0.29 16.43
C LYS A 43 15.53 0.82 15.54
N CYS A 44 15.70 1.99 16.11
CA CYS A 44 16.25 3.18 15.49
C CYS A 44 17.24 3.82 16.49
N ASP A 45 17.28 5.13 16.64
CA ASP A 45 18.02 5.83 17.72
C ASP A 45 17.62 5.33 19.12
N ARG A 46 16.45 4.75 19.23
CA ARG A 46 15.88 4.10 20.40
C ARG A 46 15.15 2.81 20.02
N GLU A 47 14.78 2.07 21.02
CA GLU A 47 13.94 0.89 20.86
C GLU A 47 12.49 1.22 21.24
N ILE A 48 11.55 0.91 20.33
CA ILE A 48 10.11 1.09 20.53
C ILE A 48 9.46 -0.27 20.36
N ILE A 49 8.65 -0.67 21.32
CA ILE A 49 7.93 -1.96 21.27
C ILE A 49 6.44 -1.71 21.43
N PHE A 50 5.68 -2.24 20.48
CA PHE A 50 4.23 -2.36 20.56
C PHE A 50 3.87 -3.83 20.78
N THR A 51 2.80 -4.05 21.51
CA THR A 51 2.22 -5.39 21.71
C THR A 51 0.75 -5.36 21.38
N ASP A 52 0.27 -6.40 20.71
CA ASP A 52 -1.16 -6.59 20.47
C ASP A 52 -1.52 -8.07 20.62
N SER A 53 -2.76 -8.33 20.97
CA SER A 53 -3.28 -9.67 21.19
C SER A 53 -4.00 -10.15 19.93
N ILE A 54 -3.53 -11.25 19.37
CA ILE A 54 -4.20 -11.93 18.26
C ILE A 54 -5.22 -12.89 18.84
N ILE A 55 -6.49 -12.67 18.47
CA ILE A 55 -7.59 -13.54 18.84
C ILE A 55 -7.62 -14.73 17.88
N SER A 56 -7.69 -15.95 18.44
CA SER A 56 -7.72 -17.20 17.69
C SER A 56 -8.78 -17.21 16.57
N GLY A 57 -8.37 -17.75 15.43
CA GLY A 57 -9.25 -18.07 14.29
C GLY A 57 -9.71 -16.87 13.44
N LYS A 58 -9.09 -15.69 13.61
CA LYS A 58 -9.46 -14.49 12.83
C LYS A 58 -8.23 -13.75 12.31
N TRP A 59 -8.28 -13.32 11.06
CA TRP A 59 -7.36 -12.31 10.55
C TRP A 59 -7.66 -10.95 11.18
N GLN A 60 -6.64 -10.29 11.71
CA GLN A 60 -6.75 -8.99 12.37
C GLN A 60 -5.70 -8.04 11.81
N LYS A 61 -6.12 -6.80 11.59
CA LYS A 61 -5.23 -5.70 11.20
C LYS A 61 -4.74 -5.00 12.46
N ILE A 62 -3.46 -5.14 12.75
CA ILE A 62 -2.80 -4.54 13.90
C ILE A 62 -2.14 -3.25 13.43
N ASN A 63 -2.58 -2.12 13.98
CA ASN A 63 -2.06 -0.81 13.62
C ASN A 63 -1.13 -0.29 14.71
N PHE A 64 -0.10 0.42 14.30
CA PHE A 64 0.82 1.10 15.20
C PHE A 64 1.27 2.43 14.59
N SER A 65 1.69 3.36 15.46
CA SER A 65 2.21 4.66 15.04
C SER A 65 3.29 5.12 15.98
N PHE A 66 4.33 5.73 15.43
CA PHE A 66 5.41 6.31 16.22
C PHE A 66 5.96 7.57 15.54
N CYS A 67 6.54 8.44 16.37
CA CYS A 67 7.31 9.57 15.89
C CYS A 67 8.80 9.23 16.01
N ASN A 68 9.56 9.41 14.94
CA ASN A 68 11.01 9.28 15.00
C ASN A 68 11.62 10.58 15.52
N GLY A 69 12.55 10.47 16.47
CA GLY A 69 13.18 11.64 17.12
C GLY A 69 14.48 12.10 16.46
N SER A 70 15.01 11.31 15.55
CA SER A 70 16.22 11.62 14.76
C SER A 70 16.21 10.84 13.45
N SER A 71 16.94 11.31 12.43
CA SER A 71 17.05 10.54 11.20
C SER A 71 17.89 9.29 11.42
N ASP A 72 17.36 8.13 11.03
CA ASP A 72 18.07 6.85 11.01
C ASP A 72 17.89 6.22 9.62
N LEU A 73 18.98 5.96 8.96
CA LEU A 73 19.00 5.38 7.62
C LEU A 73 19.17 3.85 7.62
N ASP A 74 19.32 3.26 8.80
CA ASP A 74 19.57 1.83 8.99
C ASP A 74 18.64 1.22 10.07
N ALA A 75 17.47 1.80 10.24
CA ALA A 75 16.48 1.32 11.20
C ALA A 75 15.97 -0.08 10.85
N GLU A 76 15.51 -0.79 11.86
CA GLU A 76 14.96 -2.14 11.75
C GLU A 76 13.53 -2.17 12.27
N ILE A 77 12.66 -2.91 11.60
CA ILE A 77 11.36 -3.34 12.12
C ILE A 77 11.32 -4.86 12.24
N SER A 78 10.82 -5.35 13.35
CA SER A 78 10.68 -6.78 13.62
C SER A 78 9.26 -7.09 14.09
N PHE A 79 8.72 -8.20 13.61
CA PHE A 79 7.47 -8.80 14.06
C PHE A 79 7.79 -10.16 14.63
N TYR A 80 7.47 -10.41 15.90
CA TYR A 80 7.82 -11.66 16.55
C TYR A 80 6.78 -12.10 17.58
N ILE A 81 6.81 -13.40 17.89
CA ILE A 81 6.00 -14.05 18.91
C ILE A 81 6.90 -14.81 19.88
N GLU A 82 6.43 -15.03 21.08
CA GLU A 82 7.10 -15.81 22.10
C GLU A 82 6.39 -17.16 22.31
N GLY A 83 7.15 -18.16 22.84
CA GLY A 83 6.63 -19.48 23.15
C GLY A 83 6.42 -20.35 21.90
N LYS A 84 5.76 -21.50 22.12
CA LYS A 84 5.49 -22.52 21.07
C LYS A 84 4.17 -22.19 20.36
N ASN A 85 4.21 -21.23 19.46
CA ASN A 85 3.02 -20.77 18.77
C ASN A 85 3.28 -20.64 17.25
N GLU A 86 2.18 -20.57 16.48
CA GLU A 86 2.21 -20.29 15.05
C GLU A 86 1.46 -19.00 14.76
N VAL A 87 2.02 -18.16 13.90
CA VAL A 87 1.36 -16.97 13.38
C VAL A 87 1.56 -16.88 11.87
N TRP A 88 0.50 -16.49 11.18
CA TRP A 88 0.52 -16.09 9.79
C TRP A 88 0.52 -14.59 9.73
N LEU A 89 1.47 -14.02 9.00
CA LEU A 89 1.62 -12.58 8.78
C LEU A 89 1.41 -12.27 7.30
N ASP A 90 0.74 -11.16 7.02
CA ASP A 90 0.48 -10.69 5.67
C ASP A 90 0.39 -9.16 5.64
N GLN A 91 0.58 -8.55 4.46
CA GLN A 91 0.31 -7.14 4.18
C GLN A 91 0.92 -6.16 5.19
N ALA A 92 2.22 -6.23 5.43
CA ALA A 92 2.91 -5.25 6.26
C ALA A 92 3.09 -3.91 5.53
N SER A 93 2.84 -2.81 6.22
CA SER A 93 3.02 -1.46 5.70
C SER A 93 3.63 -0.54 6.75
N LEU A 94 4.49 0.38 6.31
CA LEU A 94 5.02 1.47 7.13
C LEU A 94 5.17 2.71 6.26
N ILE A 95 4.37 3.74 6.51
CA ILE A 95 4.26 4.92 5.65
C ILE A 95 4.31 6.19 6.52
N PRO A 96 5.05 7.24 6.10
CA PRO A 96 5.00 8.54 6.76
C PRO A 96 3.59 9.12 6.73
N ASN A 97 3.15 9.70 7.83
CA ASN A 97 1.82 10.29 7.96
C ASN A 97 1.55 11.43 6.95
N ASN A 98 2.61 12.13 6.54
CA ASN A 98 2.54 13.23 5.58
C ASN A 98 2.66 12.77 4.11
N SER A 99 2.67 11.47 3.84
CA SER A 99 2.68 10.95 2.47
C SER A 99 1.40 11.30 1.72
N ILE A 100 1.51 11.48 0.42
CA ILE A 100 0.36 11.70 -0.46
C ILE A 100 0.06 10.38 -1.16
N VAL A 101 -1.01 9.70 -0.73
CA VAL A 101 -1.43 8.38 -1.22
C VAL A 101 -0.26 7.37 -1.34
N GLY A 102 0.59 7.32 -0.32
CA GLY A 102 1.76 6.45 -0.28
C GLY A 102 3.02 7.03 -0.96
N THR A 103 2.91 8.15 -1.64
CA THR A 103 4.07 8.84 -2.25
C THR A 103 4.74 9.77 -1.23
N TRP A 104 6.07 9.76 -1.19
CA TRP A 104 6.83 10.68 -0.35
C TRP A 104 6.46 12.14 -0.64
N ASN A 105 6.15 12.91 0.42
CA ASN A 105 5.78 14.31 0.32
C ASN A 105 6.86 15.16 -0.40
N THR A 106 8.13 14.86 -0.17
CA THR A 106 9.25 15.53 -0.84
C THR A 106 9.23 15.31 -2.36
N VAL A 107 8.89 14.10 -2.81
CA VAL A 107 8.73 13.77 -4.24
C VAL A 107 7.54 14.50 -4.82
N ALA A 108 6.38 14.45 -4.15
CA ALA A 108 5.19 15.15 -4.59
C ALA A 108 5.39 16.67 -4.71
N LYS A 109 6.09 17.28 -3.73
CA LYS A 109 6.47 18.71 -3.80
C LYS A 109 7.35 19.01 -5.01
N LYS A 110 8.36 18.21 -5.30
CA LYS A 110 9.21 18.39 -6.47
C LYS A 110 8.44 18.28 -7.79
N ILE A 111 7.52 17.32 -7.90
CA ILE A 111 6.63 17.20 -9.06
C ILE A 111 5.73 18.42 -9.18
N LYS A 112 5.16 18.90 -8.08
CA LYS A 112 4.32 20.10 -8.04
C LYS A 112 5.09 21.36 -8.47
N ASP A 113 6.35 21.50 -8.05
CA ASP A 113 7.23 22.62 -8.42
C ASP A 113 7.56 22.63 -9.92
N LEU A 114 7.64 21.45 -10.55
CA LEU A 114 7.81 21.31 -12.00
C LEU A 114 6.59 21.79 -12.80
N LYS A 115 5.42 21.90 -12.15
CA LYS A 115 4.14 22.30 -12.77
C LYS A 115 3.82 21.49 -14.03
N PRO A 116 3.81 20.15 -13.98
CA PRO A 116 3.50 19.36 -15.16
C PRO A 116 2.07 19.65 -15.59
N GLY A 117 1.86 19.83 -16.90
CA GLY A 117 0.51 19.97 -17.44
C GLY A 117 -0.27 18.66 -17.33
N THR A 118 0.41 17.54 -17.53
CA THR A 118 -0.18 16.19 -17.56
C THR A 118 0.75 15.19 -16.90
N LEU A 119 0.18 14.22 -16.21
CA LEU A 119 0.88 13.01 -15.76
C LEU A 119 0.27 11.78 -16.44
N ARG A 120 1.08 10.82 -16.80
CA ARG A 120 0.64 9.59 -17.46
C ARG A 120 0.72 8.37 -16.54
N PHE A 121 -0.34 7.55 -16.54
CA PHE A 121 -0.42 6.30 -15.77
C PHE A 121 -1.27 5.23 -16.48
N PRO A 122 -0.91 3.93 -16.38
CA PRO A 122 0.45 3.46 -16.18
C PRO A 122 1.33 3.87 -17.37
N GLY A 123 2.65 3.72 -17.25
CA GLY A 123 3.55 4.21 -18.30
C GLY A 123 4.38 3.10 -18.92
N GLY A 124 4.89 3.40 -20.14
CA GLY A 124 5.77 2.51 -20.87
C GLY A 124 5.13 1.16 -21.19
N CYS A 125 5.95 0.12 -21.29
CA CYS A 125 5.50 -1.24 -21.62
C CYS A 125 4.64 -1.89 -20.54
N VAL A 126 4.64 -1.38 -19.31
CA VAL A 126 3.74 -1.87 -18.26
C VAL A 126 2.27 -1.66 -18.64
N ALA A 127 1.94 -0.60 -19.37
CA ALA A 127 0.57 -0.35 -19.82
C ALA A 127 -0.03 -1.52 -20.62
N ASP A 128 0.78 -2.23 -21.39
CA ASP A 128 0.33 -3.36 -22.22
C ASP A 128 0.00 -4.64 -21.43
N CYS A 129 0.28 -4.67 -20.14
CA CYS A 129 -0.06 -5.80 -19.26
C CYS A 129 -0.70 -5.36 -17.92
N TYR A 130 -1.05 -4.09 -17.78
CA TYR A 130 -1.69 -3.58 -16.59
C TYR A 130 -3.20 -3.79 -16.62
N PHE A 131 -3.72 -4.55 -15.67
CA PHE A 131 -5.15 -4.75 -15.46
C PHE A 131 -5.61 -3.80 -14.36
N TRP A 132 -6.28 -2.74 -14.74
CA TRP A 132 -6.63 -1.63 -13.87
C TRP A 132 -7.52 -2.02 -12.68
N GLU A 133 -8.33 -3.07 -12.82
CA GLU A 133 -9.14 -3.59 -11.73
C GLU A 133 -8.33 -4.16 -10.58
N ASP A 134 -7.11 -4.63 -10.84
CA ASP A 134 -6.18 -5.07 -9.79
C ASP A 134 -5.72 -3.91 -8.89
N GLY A 135 -5.78 -2.68 -9.40
CA GLY A 135 -5.32 -1.47 -8.72
C GLY A 135 -6.44 -0.63 -8.06
N ILE A 136 -7.64 -1.17 -7.86
CA ILE A 136 -8.75 -0.45 -7.21
C ILE A 136 -9.26 -1.18 -5.96
N GLY A 137 -10.04 -0.49 -5.14
CA GLY A 137 -10.54 -1.02 -3.87
C GLY A 137 -9.48 -1.04 -2.77
N SER A 138 -9.74 -1.83 -1.72
CA SER A 138 -8.82 -1.91 -0.57
C SER A 138 -7.45 -2.43 -0.97
N VAL A 139 -6.39 -1.69 -0.66
CA VAL A 139 -4.99 -2.04 -0.95
C VAL A 139 -4.65 -3.43 -0.42
N ASP A 140 -5.13 -3.79 0.77
CA ASP A 140 -4.86 -5.08 1.41
C ASP A 140 -5.48 -6.29 0.68
N LYS A 141 -6.35 -6.04 -0.29
CA LYS A 141 -7.03 -7.09 -1.10
C LYS A 141 -6.57 -7.13 -2.54
N ARG A 142 -5.70 -6.20 -2.94
CA ARG A 142 -5.20 -6.16 -4.30
C ARG A 142 -4.21 -7.30 -4.56
N PRO A 143 -4.25 -7.92 -5.75
CA PRO A 143 -3.33 -9.01 -6.05
C PRO A 143 -1.90 -8.50 -6.20
N CYS A 144 -0.94 -9.25 -5.68
CA CYS A 144 0.47 -9.06 -5.96
C CYS A 144 0.85 -9.95 -7.15
N LYS A 145 1.33 -9.38 -8.24
CA LYS A 145 1.64 -10.08 -9.49
C LYS A 145 3.09 -9.86 -9.91
N GLU A 146 3.64 -10.81 -10.67
CA GLU A 146 4.96 -10.66 -11.26
C GLU A 146 4.98 -9.50 -12.27
N ASN A 147 5.95 -8.60 -12.13
CA ASN A 147 6.19 -7.55 -13.13
C ASN A 147 7.09 -8.10 -14.24
N LYS A 148 6.48 -8.52 -15.34
CA LYS A 148 7.16 -9.17 -16.47
C LYS A 148 8.13 -8.26 -17.22
N HIS A 149 8.01 -6.95 -17.12
CA HIS A 149 8.84 -6.00 -17.86
C HIS A 149 10.05 -5.52 -17.06
N TRP A 150 9.87 -5.35 -15.76
CA TRP A 150 10.90 -4.78 -14.89
C TRP A 150 11.46 -5.78 -13.87
N GLY A 151 10.85 -6.98 -13.79
CA GLY A 151 11.15 -7.97 -12.77
C GLY A 151 10.58 -7.60 -11.41
N GLY A 152 10.64 -8.55 -10.46
CA GLY A 152 10.07 -8.38 -9.13
C GLY A 152 8.55 -8.51 -9.11
N MET A 153 7.95 -8.08 -8.01
CA MET A 153 6.51 -8.18 -7.76
C MET A 153 5.86 -6.80 -7.79
N GLU A 154 4.71 -6.71 -8.46
CA GLU A 154 3.85 -5.52 -8.47
C GLU A 154 2.72 -5.70 -7.44
N SER A 155 2.72 -4.87 -6.42
CA SER A 155 1.74 -4.94 -5.33
C SER A 155 0.40 -4.31 -5.67
N ASN A 156 0.31 -3.57 -6.77
CA ASN A 156 -0.85 -2.76 -7.14
C ASN A 156 -1.30 -1.76 -6.05
N SER A 157 -0.41 -1.39 -5.15
CA SER A 157 -0.70 -0.47 -4.05
C SER A 157 -0.97 0.97 -4.51
N PHE A 158 -0.58 1.31 -5.73
CA PHE A 158 -0.87 2.57 -6.38
C PHE A 158 -1.65 2.30 -7.66
N GLY A 159 -2.93 2.64 -7.68
CA GLY A 159 -3.83 2.41 -8.81
C GLY A 159 -4.60 3.66 -9.20
N THR A 160 -5.77 3.48 -9.81
CA THR A 160 -6.57 4.59 -10.37
C THR A 160 -6.90 5.66 -9.33
N ASP A 161 -7.40 5.25 -8.17
CA ASP A 161 -7.89 6.19 -7.15
C ASP A 161 -6.74 7.00 -6.53
N GLU A 162 -5.62 6.35 -6.26
CA GLU A 162 -4.40 6.98 -5.76
C GLU A 162 -3.80 7.92 -6.83
N TYR A 163 -3.77 7.47 -8.07
CA TYR A 163 -3.25 8.26 -9.18
C TYR A 163 -4.04 9.57 -9.42
N ILE A 164 -5.36 9.49 -9.45
CA ILE A 164 -6.21 10.67 -9.62
C ILE A 164 -6.05 11.63 -8.43
N THR A 165 -6.02 11.09 -7.21
CA THR A 165 -5.77 11.89 -6.00
C THR A 165 -4.41 12.59 -6.05
N PHE A 166 -3.38 11.86 -6.47
CA PHE A 166 -2.04 12.43 -6.65
C PHE A 166 -2.00 13.53 -7.72
N CYS A 167 -2.64 13.32 -8.87
CA CYS A 167 -2.72 14.33 -9.92
C CYS A 167 -3.37 15.63 -9.43
N ARG A 168 -4.47 15.53 -8.68
CA ARG A 168 -5.15 16.69 -8.07
C ARG A 168 -4.23 17.43 -7.10
N GLU A 169 -3.50 16.68 -6.26
CA GLU A 169 -2.58 17.28 -5.28
C GLU A 169 -1.44 18.05 -5.96
N VAL A 170 -0.87 17.52 -7.03
CA VAL A 170 0.22 18.17 -7.76
C VAL A 170 -0.27 19.15 -8.84
N ARG A 171 -1.58 19.26 -9.03
CA ARG A 171 -2.25 20.12 -10.02
C ARG A 171 -1.89 19.78 -11.48
N ALA A 172 -1.88 18.49 -11.79
CA ALA A 172 -1.67 17.96 -13.13
C ALA A 172 -2.95 17.29 -13.65
N GLU A 173 -3.15 17.32 -14.96
CA GLU A 173 -4.20 16.56 -15.62
C GLU A 173 -3.82 15.07 -15.69
N PRO A 174 -4.73 14.15 -15.36
CA PRO A 174 -4.47 12.72 -15.48
C PRO A 174 -4.58 12.27 -16.95
N LEU A 175 -3.58 11.51 -17.42
CA LEU A 175 -3.59 10.83 -18.71
C LEU A 175 -3.48 9.32 -18.48
N ILE A 176 -4.58 8.61 -18.66
CA ILE A 176 -4.65 7.15 -18.48
C ILE A 176 -4.27 6.44 -19.78
N CYS A 177 -3.33 5.49 -19.68
CA CYS A 177 -2.98 4.60 -20.79
C CYS A 177 -3.67 3.25 -20.61
N VAL A 178 -4.59 2.94 -21.51
CA VAL A 178 -5.31 1.66 -21.48
C VAL A 178 -4.43 0.52 -21.96
N ASN A 179 -4.69 -0.69 -21.46
CA ASN A 179 -4.01 -1.90 -21.87
C ASN A 179 -4.48 -2.32 -23.26
N PHE A 180 -3.64 -2.07 -24.27
CA PHE A 180 -3.90 -2.46 -25.66
C PHE A 180 -3.19 -3.77 -26.05
N GLY A 181 -2.19 -4.19 -25.29
CA GLY A 181 -1.35 -5.36 -25.61
C GLY A 181 -1.98 -6.69 -25.23
N SER A 182 -2.63 -6.77 -24.08
CA SER A 182 -3.13 -8.03 -23.52
C SER A 182 -4.57 -7.97 -22.99
N SER A 183 -5.26 -6.85 -23.16
CA SER A 183 -6.65 -6.68 -22.75
C SER A 183 -7.58 -6.36 -23.94
N THR A 184 -8.79 -5.93 -23.67
CA THR A 184 -9.84 -5.72 -24.68
C THR A 184 -10.33 -4.29 -24.66
N SER A 185 -11.02 -3.90 -25.75
CA SER A 185 -11.73 -2.61 -25.82
C SER A 185 -12.81 -2.46 -24.74
N TYR A 186 -13.40 -3.58 -24.29
CA TYR A 186 -14.35 -3.58 -23.19
C TYR A 186 -13.70 -3.20 -21.85
N ASP A 187 -12.52 -3.74 -21.58
CA ASP A 187 -11.77 -3.40 -20.38
C ASP A 187 -11.42 -1.90 -20.35
N ALA A 188 -10.99 -1.36 -21.50
CA ALA A 188 -10.74 0.07 -21.64
C ALA A 188 -12.01 0.91 -21.41
N ALA A 189 -13.15 0.50 -22.00
CA ALA A 189 -14.44 1.19 -21.83
C ALA A 189 -14.90 1.14 -20.35
N ASN A 190 -14.74 0.00 -19.69
CA ASN A 190 -15.05 -0.17 -18.27
C ASN A 190 -14.20 0.74 -17.38
N TRP A 191 -12.92 0.93 -17.71
CA TRP A 191 -12.08 1.87 -16.98
C TRP A 191 -12.52 3.32 -17.17
N VAL A 192 -12.92 3.70 -18.38
CA VAL A 192 -13.53 5.02 -18.62
C VAL A 192 -14.82 5.19 -17.84
N GLU A 193 -15.68 4.17 -17.80
CA GLU A 193 -16.89 4.18 -16.99
C GLU A 193 -16.59 4.28 -15.49
N TYR A 194 -15.59 3.53 -14.99
CA TYR A 194 -15.15 3.65 -13.61
C TYR A 194 -14.75 5.09 -13.27
N CYS A 195 -14.00 5.75 -14.13
CA CYS A 195 -13.57 7.12 -13.90
C CYS A 195 -14.70 8.14 -14.04
N ASN A 196 -15.57 8.02 -15.03
CA ASN A 196 -16.47 9.08 -15.48
C ASN A 196 -17.96 8.72 -15.41
N GLY A 197 -18.30 7.45 -15.23
CA GLY A 197 -19.68 6.99 -15.18
C GLY A 197 -20.43 7.49 -13.95
N ASP A 198 -21.77 7.64 -14.10
CA ASP A 198 -22.65 7.92 -12.99
C ASP A 198 -22.64 6.76 -11.99
N CYS A 199 -22.94 7.03 -10.72
CA CYS A 199 -22.97 6.02 -9.67
C CYS A 199 -24.09 4.95 -9.85
N ASN A 200 -24.98 5.11 -10.83
CA ASN A 200 -25.98 4.12 -11.22
C ASN A 200 -25.45 3.11 -12.26
N THR A 201 -24.34 3.40 -12.92
CA THR A 201 -23.69 2.45 -13.84
C THR A 201 -22.93 1.38 -13.08
N GLU A 202 -22.55 0.29 -13.73
CA GLU A 202 -21.84 -0.83 -13.08
C GLU A 202 -20.52 -0.39 -12.43
N TYR A 203 -19.65 0.23 -13.21
CA TYR A 203 -18.34 0.65 -12.71
C TYR A 203 -18.39 1.96 -11.93
N GLY A 204 -19.38 2.82 -12.16
CA GLY A 204 -19.65 3.97 -11.30
C GLY A 204 -20.06 3.55 -9.87
N LYS A 205 -20.86 2.48 -9.73
CA LYS A 205 -21.15 1.86 -8.42
C LYS A 205 -19.91 1.29 -7.75
N LYS A 206 -19.02 0.67 -8.53
CA LYS A 206 -17.75 0.12 -8.02
C LYS A 206 -16.86 1.24 -7.46
N ARG A 207 -16.75 2.37 -8.18
CA ARG A 207 -16.09 3.58 -7.69
C ARG A 207 -16.72 4.10 -6.40
N LEU A 208 -18.04 4.20 -6.34
CA LEU A 208 -18.77 4.61 -5.14
C LEU A 208 -18.46 3.69 -3.95
N THR A 209 -18.47 2.38 -4.15
CA THR A 209 -18.13 1.39 -3.12
C THR A 209 -16.70 1.54 -2.63
N ASN A 210 -15.79 1.97 -3.49
CA ASN A 210 -14.38 2.26 -3.17
C ASN A 210 -14.20 3.64 -2.49
N GLY A 211 -15.28 4.35 -2.16
CA GLY A 211 -15.25 5.60 -1.40
C GLY A 211 -15.28 6.88 -2.26
N ASN A 212 -15.38 6.75 -3.60
CA ASN A 212 -15.34 7.88 -4.51
C ASN A 212 -16.71 8.09 -5.19
N SER A 213 -17.57 8.91 -4.57
CA SER A 213 -18.95 9.12 -5.01
C SER A 213 -19.08 9.95 -6.30
N VAL A 214 -18.10 10.80 -6.59
CA VAL A 214 -18.13 11.74 -7.71
C VAL A 214 -17.24 11.23 -8.85
N PRO A 215 -17.67 11.34 -10.12
CA PRO A 215 -16.79 11.11 -11.27
C PRO A 215 -15.51 11.94 -11.22
N TYR A 216 -14.43 11.38 -11.78
CA TYR A 216 -13.10 12.01 -11.73
C TYR A 216 -12.88 13.13 -12.74
N LYS A 217 -13.91 13.56 -13.43
CA LYS A 217 -13.85 14.65 -14.46
C LYS A 217 -13.04 15.85 -14.02
#